data_6ea308008a354fb017a43a7cea51a752
#
_entry.id   6ea308008a354fb017a43a7cea51a752
#
_cell.length_a   1.000
_cell.length_b   1.000
_cell.length_c   1.000
_cell.angle_alpha   90.00
_cell.angle_beta   90.00
_cell.angle_gamma   90.00
#
_symmetry.space_group_name_H-M   'P 1'
#
loop_
_entity.id
_entity.type
_entity.pdbx_description
1 polymer ?
#
loop_
_entity_poly.entity_id
_entity_poly.type
_entity_poly.pdbx_seq_one_letter_code
_entity_poly.pdbx_strand_id
1 'polypeptide(L)'
;MGLFNWFTQEIAMDLGTANTLIIHNDEVAVNEPSIVALNRNNPKEVLAVGKKALMMHEKTHESIRTVRPLKDGVIADFNAAELMIRELIKLVYPKKPLFPPSWRMMICIPSSITEVEKRAVRDSAEQAGAKEVYLLHEPMAAALGIGIDVEEPVGNMIIDIGGGTTGITVIALAGIVCDQSIRIAGDEFTADIMEALRRYHSLLIGERTSEQIKINVGAAMKDLDNPPEDIPVNGRDLVTGIPKQIMVSYQEIAEALDKSIFKIEEAILKALEQTPPELAADIYRRGLYLTGGGALLRGLDKRLSQKIKLPVHVADDPLKSVVRGTGIALKNYDKYPFVMR
;
A
#
# COMPACT_ATOMS: atom_id res chain seq x y z
N MET A 1 -19.70 -15.03 28.61
CA MET A 1 -18.93 -13.78 28.39
C MET A 1 -18.07 -13.55 29.62
N GLY A 2 -16.75 -13.74 29.50
CA GLY A 2 -15.85 -13.66 30.66
C GLY A 2 -15.53 -12.20 31.01
N LEU A 3 -15.36 -11.93 32.30
CA LEU A 3 -14.93 -10.62 32.85
C LEU A 3 -13.62 -10.05 32.26
N PHE A 4 -12.89 -10.86 31.48
CA PHE A 4 -11.62 -10.48 30.84
C PHE A 4 -11.75 -9.76 29.50
N ASN A 5 -12.93 -9.71 28.87
CA ASN A 5 -13.14 -9.01 27.57
C ASN A 5 -13.12 -7.47 27.70
N TRP A 6 -13.18 -6.93 28.89
CA TRP A 6 -13.20 -5.47 29.11
C TRP A 6 -11.85 -4.78 28.88
N PHE A 7 -10.76 -5.56 28.80
CA PHE A 7 -9.41 -5.02 28.60
C PHE A 7 -8.81 -5.34 27.21
N THR A 8 -9.55 -6.05 26.36
CA THR A 8 -9.08 -6.36 25.00
C THR A 8 -9.47 -5.22 24.08
N GLN A 9 -8.48 -4.61 23.46
CA GLN A 9 -8.65 -3.56 22.45
C GLN A 9 -8.42 -4.15 21.07
N GLU A 10 -9.14 -3.63 20.09
CA GLU A 10 -9.09 -4.15 18.72
C GLU A 10 -8.34 -3.19 17.80
N ILE A 11 -7.44 -3.75 16.99
CA ILE A 11 -6.67 -3.03 15.98
C ILE A 11 -6.80 -3.74 14.65
N ALA A 12 -7.25 -3.03 13.62
CA ALA A 12 -7.13 -3.43 12.23
C ALA A 12 -5.92 -2.71 11.62
N MET A 13 -5.01 -3.49 11.02
CA MET A 13 -3.76 -2.97 10.47
C MET A 13 -3.60 -3.37 9.02
N ASP A 14 -3.37 -2.39 8.18
CA ASP A 14 -2.84 -2.56 6.83
C ASP A 14 -1.34 -2.28 6.88
N LEU A 15 -0.55 -3.36 6.78
CA LEU A 15 0.91 -3.32 6.87
C LEU A 15 1.50 -3.22 5.45
N GLY A 16 1.29 -2.08 4.79
CA GLY A 16 1.71 -1.87 3.42
C GLY A 16 3.20 -1.53 3.26
N THR A 17 3.75 -1.77 2.06
CA THR A 17 5.16 -1.48 1.72
C THR A 17 5.50 0.00 1.90
N ALA A 18 4.65 0.91 1.42
CA ALA A 18 4.89 2.35 1.49
C ALA A 18 4.37 2.97 2.78
N ASN A 19 3.15 2.62 3.19
CA ASN A 19 2.47 3.18 4.36
C ASN A 19 1.83 2.07 5.19
N THR A 20 1.84 2.25 6.51
CA THR A 20 1.09 1.44 7.45
C THR A 20 -0.09 2.26 7.99
N LEU A 21 -1.29 1.70 7.87
CA LEU A 21 -2.51 2.29 8.41
C LEU A 21 -3.04 1.43 9.56
N ILE A 22 -3.55 2.10 10.61
CA ILE A 22 -4.15 1.41 11.76
C ILE A 22 -5.51 2.05 12.03
N ILE A 23 -6.55 1.20 12.07
CA ILE A 23 -7.86 1.56 12.61
C ILE A 23 -7.97 1.09 14.04
N HIS A 24 -8.44 1.98 14.90
CA HIS A 24 -8.81 1.71 16.28
C HIS A 24 -10.08 2.49 16.60
N ASN A 25 -11.07 1.85 17.22
CA ASN A 25 -12.37 2.44 17.51
C ASN A 25 -13.06 3.09 16.29
N ASP A 26 -13.02 2.41 15.14
CA ASP A 26 -13.61 2.84 13.86
C ASP A 26 -12.97 4.06 13.19
N GLU A 27 -11.90 4.59 13.76
CA GLU A 27 -11.18 5.72 13.22
C GLU A 27 -9.75 5.32 12.77
N VAL A 28 -9.25 5.98 11.73
CA VAL A 28 -7.85 5.83 11.34
C VAL A 28 -6.97 6.54 12.37
N ALA A 29 -6.48 5.76 13.34
CA ALA A 29 -5.63 6.25 14.42
C ALA A 29 -4.19 6.50 13.96
N VAL A 30 -3.70 5.74 12.97
CA VAL A 30 -2.34 5.88 12.43
C VAL A 30 -2.40 5.81 10.91
N ASN A 31 -1.69 6.74 10.25
CA ASN A 31 -1.40 6.75 8.82
C ASN A 31 0.03 7.28 8.66
N GLU A 32 0.98 6.35 8.64
CA GLU A 32 2.40 6.66 8.69
C GLU A 32 3.17 5.86 7.62
N PRO A 33 4.23 6.45 7.02
CA PRO A 33 5.15 5.71 6.16
C PRO A 33 5.74 4.48 6.86
N SER A 34 5.87 3.38 6.13
CA SER A 34 6.45 2.13 6.63
C SER A 34 7.99 2.20 6.67
N ILE A 35 8.51 3.04 7.56
CA ILE A 35 9.94 3.29 7.73
C ILE A 35 10.30 3.51 9.19
N VAL A 36 11.46 3.02 9.61
CA VAL A 36 12.00 3.18 10.96
C VAL A 36 13.44 3.70 10.89
N ALA A 37 13.79 4.62 11.79
CA ALA A 37 15.15 5.09 12.00
C ALA A 37 15.72 4.45 13.26
N LEU A 38 16.83 3.74 13.11
CA LEU A 38 17.51 2.97 14.17
C LEU A 38 18.87 3.58 14.47
N ASN A 39 19.30 3.46 15.73
CA ASN A 39 20.68 3.75 16.10
C ASN A 39 21.59 2.64 15.56
N ARG A 40 22.59 2.99 14.75
CA ARG A 40 23.51 2.01 14.14
C ARG A 40 24.37 1.27 15.17
N ASN A 41 24.69 1.93 16.27
CA ASN A 41 25.48 1.35 17.36
C ASN A 41 24.63 0.49 18.31
N ASN A 42 23.31 0.70 18.31
CA ASN A 42 22.34 -0.09 19.08
C ASN A 42 21.10 -0.34 18.23
N PRO A 43 21.08 -1.41 17.39
CA PRO A 43 19.99 -1.67 16.44
C PRO A 43 18.61 -1.90 17.06
N LYS A 44 18.53 -2.10 18.39
CA LYS A 44 17.26 -2.21 19.14
C LYS A 44 16.70 -0.85 19.56
N GLU A 45 17.47 0.21 19.44
CA GLU A 45 17.06 1.57 19.78
C GLU A 45 16.42 2.26 18.59
N VAL A 46 15.10 2.50 18.70
CA VAL A 46 14.33 3.23 17.71
C VAL A 46 14.44 4.73 17.99
N LEU A 47 14.94 5.47 17.02
CA LEU A 47 15.06 6.93 17.08
C LEU A 47 13.80 7.63 16.56
N ALA A 48 13.19 7.08 15.51
CA ALA A 48 11.95 7.60 14.93
C ALA A 48 11.23 6.52 14.12
N VAL A 49 9.94 6.72 13.88
CA VAL A 49 9.09 5.89 13.01
C VAL A 49 8.22 6.81 12.15
N GLY A 50 7.75 6.29 11.01
CA GLY A 50 6.81 6.97 10.15
C GLY A 50 7.36 8.26 9.53
N LYS A 51 6.57 9.32 9.53
CA LYS A 51 6.92 10.63 8.94
C LYS A 51 8.22 11.21 9.50
N LYS A 52 8.47 11.02 10.81
CA LYS A 52 9.72 11.48 11.43
C LYS A 52 10.93 10.73 10.89
N ALA A 53 10.85 9.40 10.74
CA ALA A 53 11.91 8.59 10.15
C ALA A 53 12.10 8.91 8.65
N LEU A 54 11.01 9.16 7.91
CA LEU A 54 11.06 9.56 6.49
C LEU A 54 11.77 10.91 6.30
N MET A 55 11.61 11.86 7.23
CA MET A 55 12.35 13.13 7.17
C MET A 55 13.85 12.95 7.38
N MET A 56 14.27 11.87 8.03
CA MET A 56 15.68 11.52 8.25
C MET A 56 16.25 10.73 7.07
N HIS A 57 15.41 10.06 6.29
CA HIS A 57 15.83 9.23 5.16
C HIS A 57 16.64 10.05 4.14
N GLU A 58 17.70 9.47 3.60
CA GLU A 58 18.68 10.13 2.68
C GLU A 58 19.43 11.36 3.26
N LYS A 59 19.24 11.67 4.56
CA LYS A 59 19.88 12.81 5.24
C LYS A 59 20.60 12.41 6.53
N THR A 60 20.76 11.11 6.75
CA THR A 60 21.27 10.59 8.03
C THR A 60 22.77 10.75 8.19
N HIS A 61 23.19 11.03 9.42
CA HIS A 61 24.56 10.88 9.86
C HIS A 61 24.92 9.37 9.97
N GLU A 62 26.21 9.05 9.97
CA GLU A 62 26.70 7.65 10.01
C GLU A 62 26.16 6.81 11.18
N SER A 63 25.80 7.46 12.30
CA SER A 63 25.21 6.80 13.47
C SER A 63 23.74 6.37 13.32
N ILE A 64 23.06 6.82 12.28
CA ILE A 64 21.62 6.58 12.03
C ILE A 64 21.45 5.73 10.79
N ARG A 65 20.63 4.69 10.90
CA ARG A 65 20.20 3.87 9.76
C ARG A 65 18.67 3.95 9.62
N THR A 66 18.18 4.40 8.48
CA THR A 66 16.77 4.28 8.14
C THR A 66 16.51 2.98 7.39
N VAL A 67 15.45 2.28 7.74
CA VAL A 67 15.07 0.98 7.17
C VAL A 67 13.61 1.01 6.78
N ARG A 68 13.29 0.58 5.55
CA ARG A 68 11.96 0.17 5.13
C ARG A 68 11.86 -1.35 5.34
N PRO A 69 11.15 -1.80 6.39
CA PRO A 69 11.13 -3.22 6.73
C PRO A 69 10.30 -4.07 5.79
N LEU A 70 9.44 -3.44 4.99
CA LEU A 70 8.63 -4.11 3.97
C LEU A 70 9.15 -3.77 2.58
N LYS A 71 9.17 -4.78 1.71
CA LYS A 71 9.54 -4.65 0.31
C LYS A 71 8.70 -5.62 -0.52
N ASP A 72 8.19 -5.14 -1.65
CA ASP A 72 7.41 -5.97 -2.58
C ASP A 72 6.25 -6.73 -1.90
N GLY A 73 5.57 -6.07 -0.93
CA GLY A 73 4.44 -6.63 -0.18
C GLY A 73 4.82 -7.55 0.98
N VAL A 74 6.11 -7.85 1.22
CA VAL A 74 6.53 -8.81 2.25
C VAL A 74 7.51 -8.18 3.24
N ILE A 75 7.66 -8.82 4.42
CA ILE A 75 8.63 -8.41 5.42
C ILE A 75 10.03 -8.83 4.97
N ALA A 76 10.88 -7.86 4.68
CA ALA A 76 12.27 -8.05 4.30
C ALA A 76 13.24 -7.98 5.51
N ASP A 77 12.86 -7.26 6.58
CA ASP A 77 13.63 -7.14 7.83
C ASP A 77 12.69 -7.31 9.03
N PHE A 78 12.67 -8.52 9.61
CA PHE A 78 11.76 -8.88 10.71
C PHE A 78 11.97 -8.05 11.96
N ASN A 79 13.23 -7.81 12.33
CA ASN A 79 13.54 -7.03 13.54
C ASN A 79 13.08 -5.57 13.38
N ALA A 80 13.31 -4.99 12.21
CA ALA A 80 12.86 -3.64 11.92
C ALA A 80 11.34 -3.56 11.81
N ALA A 81 10.65 -4.59 11.27
CA ALA A 81 9.19 -4.66 11.20
C ALA A 81 8.56 -4.73 12.60
N GLU A 82 9.04 -5.61 13.47
CA GLU A 82 8.60 -5.71 14.87
C GLU A 82 8.75 -4.37 15.60
N LEU A 83 9.93 -3.74 15.50
CA LEU A 83 10.20 -2.46 16.12
C LEU A 83 9.26 -1.37 15.57
N MET A 84 9.04 -1.34 14.26
CA MET A 84 8.14 -0.40 13.61
C MET A 84 6.69 -0.59 14.08
N ILE A 85 6.17 -1.82 14.04
CA ILE A 85 4.81 -2.14 14.48
C ILE A 85 4.61 -1.72 15.93
N ARG A 86 5.56 -2.06 16.82
CA ARG A 86 5.51 -1.69 18.23
C ARG A 86 5.46 -0.17 18.45
N GLU A 87 6.27 0.58 17.72
CA GLU A 87 6.28 2.04 17.84
C GLU A 87 5.03 2.68 17.21
N LEU A 88 4.49 2.13 16.12
CA LEU A 88 3.23 2.61 15.53
C LEU A 88 2.03 2.35 16.45
N ILE A 89 1.98 1.21 17.14
CA ILE A 89 0.93 0.93 18.15
C ILE A 89 0.99 1.94 19.30
N LYS A 90 2.18 2.40 19.70
CA LYS A 90 2.29 3.47 20.72
C LYS A 90 1.67 4.79 20.28
N LEU A 91 1.56 5.06 18.98
CA LEU A 91 0.89 6.26 18.47
C LEU A 91 -0.63 6.19 18.65
N VAL A 92 -1.21 4.98 18.70
CA VAL A 92 -2.63 4.78 19.01
C VAL A 92 -2.94 5.22 20.45
N TYR A 93 -1.99 5.01 21.37
CA TYR A 93 -2.10 5.41 22.77
C TYR A 93 -0.94 6.31 23.20
N PRO A 94 -1.01 7.62 22.95
CA PRO A 94 0.09 8.54 23.30
C PRO A 94 0.28 8.72 24.81
N LYS A 95 -0.74 8.44 25.62
CA LYS A 95 -0.64 8.39 27.08
C LYS A 95 -0.52 6.94 27.51
N LYS A 96 0.60 6.55 28.14
CA LYS A 96 0.79 5.20 28.67
C LYS A 96 -0.35 4.90 29.66
N PRO A 97 -1.23 3.94 29.37
CA PRO A 97 -2.23 3.52 30.33
C PRO A 97 -1.56 2.84 31.52
N LEU A 98 -2.17 2.96 32.69
CA LEU A 98 -1.67 2.34 33.93
C LEU A 98 -1.54 0.80 33.78
N PHE A 99 -2.46 0.22 33.00
CA PHE A 99 -2.44 -1.19 32.59
C PHE A 99 -2.43 -1.24 31.04
N PRO A 100 -1.39 -1.84 30.42
CA PRO A 100 -1.35 -1.99 28.99
C PRO A 100 -2.53 -2.85 28.52
N PRO A 101 -3.28 -2.42 27.48
CA PRO A 101 -4.37 -3.21 26.95
C PRO A 101 -3.86 -4.51 26.33
N SER A 102 -4.70 -5.52 26.37
CA SER A 102 -4.52 -6.72 25.56
C SER A 102 -4.99 -6.41 24.14
N TRP A 103 -4.18 -6.69 23.14
CA TRP A 103 -4.51 -6.41 21.75
C TRP A 103 -5.04 -7.64 21.02
N ARG A 104 -6.19 -7.48 20.36
CA ARG A 104 -6.64 -8.33 19.26
C ARG A 104 -6.29 -7.60 17.98
N MET A 105 -5.47 -8.19 17.13
CA MET A 105 -5.02 -7.58 15.89
C MET A 105 -5.50 -8.38 14.68
N MET A 106 -6.04 -7.69 13.69
CA MET A 106 -6.23 -8.23 12.35
C MET A 106 -5.28 -7.48 11.41
N ILE A 107 -4.46 -8.23 10.69
CA ILE A 107 -3.42 -7.68 9.82
C ILE A 107 -3.67 -8.17 8.40
N CYS A 108 -3.67 -7.22 7.44
CA CYS A 108 -3.71 -7.56 6.04
C CYS A 108 -2.37 -8.09 5.55
N ILE A 109 -2.48 -9.05 4.65
CA ILE A 109 -1.35 -9.72 4.01
C ILE A 109 -1.63 -9.90 2.52
N PRO A 110 -0.60 -9.85 1.66
CA PRO A 110 -0.74 -10.16 0.25
C PRO A 110 -1.30 -11.57 0.04
N SER A 111 -2.05 -11.78 -1.03
CA SER A 111 -2.59 -13.10 -1.38
C SER A 111 -1.51 -14.12 -1.73
N SER A 112 -0.41 -13.66 -2.33
CA SER A 112 0.74 -14.49 -2.76
C SER A 112 1.76 -14.78 -1.65
N ILE A 113 1.46 -14.44 -0.39
CA ILE A 113 2.37 -14.61 0.76
C ILE A 113 2.63 -16.08 1.08
N THR A 114 3.86 -16.44 1.38
CA THR A 114 4.26 -17.78 1.82
C THR A 114 3.87 -18.05 3.28
N GLU A 115 3.78 -19.33 3.67
CA GLU A 115 3.51 -19.72 5.07
C GLU A 115 4.59 -19.24 6.05
N VAL A 116 5.84 -19.14 5.58
CA VAL A 116 6.95 -18.60 6.39
C VAL A 116 6.75 -17.11 6.65
N GLU A 117 6.35 -16.36 5.64
CA GLU A 117 6.07 -14.92 5.75
C GLU A 117 4.81 -14.64 6.59
N LYS A 118 3.74 -15.45 6.45
CA LYS A 118 2.55 -15.36 7.32
C LYS A 118 2.93 -15.51 8.79
N ARG A 119 3.74 -16.55 9.09
CA ARG A 119 4.24 -16.78 10.43
C ARG A 119 5.04 -15.59 10.94
N ALA A 120 5.88 -15.02 10.10
CA ALA A 120 6.70 -13.85 10.44
C ALA A 120 5.87 -12.60 10.77
N VAL A 121 4.78 -12.35 10.01
CA VAL A 121 3.84 -11.27 10.34
C VAL A 121 3.21 -11.52 11.72
N ARG A 122 2.77 -12.75 11.97
CA ARG A 122 2.16 -13.15 13.25
C ARG A 122 3.14 -12.99 14.42
N ASP A 123 4.34 -13.54 14.29
CA ASP A 123 5.38 -13.45 15.30
C ASP A 123 5.74 -11.98 15.61
N SER A 124 5.83 -11.13 14.57
CA SER A 124 6.10 -9.70 14.76
C SER A 124 4.97 -8.98 15.50
N ALA A 125 3.71 -9.31 15.24
CA ALA A 125 2.57 -8.76 15.95
C ALA A 125 2.49 -9.22 17.42
N GLU A 126 2.75 -10.50 17.67
CA GLU A 126 2.80 -11.06 19.03
C GLU A 126 3.93 -10.43 19.86
N GLN A 127 5.11 -10.26 19.28
CA GLN A 127 6.23 -9.56 19.94
C GLN A 127 5.94 -8.07 20.16
N ALA A 128 5.12 -7.45 19.31
CA ALA A 128 4.63 -6.09 19.50
C ALA A 128 3.52 -5.99 20.57
N GLY A 129 3.03 -7.11 21.11
CA GLY A 129 2.10 -7.18 22.25
C GLY A 129 0.70 -7.67 21.91
N ALA A 130 0.47 -8.21 20.70
CA ALA A 130 -0.79 -8.86 20.37
C ALA A 130 -0.97 -10.17 21.16
N LYS A 131 -2.18 -10.40 21.68
CA LYS A 131 -2.56 -11.70 22.26
C LYS A 131 -3.32 -12.59 21.30
N GLU A 132 -4.07 -11.96 20.40
CA GLU A 132 -4.79 -12.65 19.34
C GLU A 132 -4.44 -11.98 18.02
N VAL A 133 -3.96 -12.76 17.06
CA VAL A 133 -3.59 -12.29 15.73
C VAL A 133 -4.41 -13.02 14.69
N TYR A 134 -5.12 -12.26 13.88
CA TYR A 134 -5.86 -12.71 12.72
C TYR A 134 -5.21 -12.15 11.47
N LEU A 135 -5.20 -12.94 10.40
CA LEU A 135 -4.70 -12.50 9.10
C LEU A 135 -5.84 -12.49 8.09
N LEU A 136 -5.78 -11.52 7.18
CA LEU A 136 -6.76 -11.34 6.12
C LEU A 136 -6.02 -11.02 4.82
N HIS A 137 -6.41 -11.64 3.71
CA HIS A 137 -5.85 -11.28 2.41
C HIS A 137 -6.28 -9.88 1.98
N GLU A 138 -5.32 -9.05 1.52
CA GLU A 138 -5.52 -7.67 1.07
C GLU A 138 -6.70 -7.53 0.09
N PRO A 139 -6.85 -8.37 -0.98
CA PRO A 139 -7.96 -8.22 -1.91
C PRO A 139 -9.33 -8.46 -1.27
N MET A 140 -9.43 -9.36 -0.29
CA MET A 140 -10.68 -9.57 0.45
C MET A 140 -11.00 -8.36 1.34
N ALA A 141 -9.97 -7.80 1.98
CA ALA A 141 -10.11 -6.58 2.74
C ALA A 141 -10.51 -5.41 1.83
N ALA A 142 -9.84 -5.24 0.70
CA ALA A 142 -10.17 -4.19 -0.28
C ALA A 142 -11.63 -4.27 -0.72
N ALA A 143 -12.12 -5.49 -1.06
CA ALA A 143 -13.51 -5.72 -1.44
C ALA A 143 -14.51 -5.29 -0.36
N LEU A 144 -14.30 -5.73 0.88
CA LEU A 144 -15.12 -5.32 2.02
C LEU A 144 -15.09 -3.80 2.23
N GLY A 145 -13.90 -3.20 2.10
CA GLY A 145 -13.68 -1.77 2.34
C GLY A 145 -14.32 -0.84 1.31
N ILE A 146 -14.56 -1.32 0.09
CA ILE A 146 -15.29 -0.60 -0.97
C ILE A 146 -16.78 -0.99 -1.03
N GLY A 147 -17.25 -1.83 -0.09
CA GLY A 147 -18.65 -2.17 0.05
C GLY A 147 -19.14 -3.29 -0.88
N ILE A 148 -18.24 -4.11 -1.42
CA ILE A 148 -18.62 -5.30 -2.20
C ILE A 148 -19.07 -6.39 -1.23
N ASP A 149 -20.24 -6.99 -1.51
CA ASP A 149 -20.65 -8.23 -0.86
C ASP A 149 -19.85 -9.40 -1.46
N VAL A 150 -18.84 -9.84 -0.70
CA VAL A 150 -17.93 -10.90 -1.13
C VAL A 150 -18.56 -12.29 -1.10
N GLU A 151 -19.71 -12.46 -0.42
CA GLU A 151 -20.41 -13.74 -0.29
C GLU A 151 -21.33 -14.01 -1.50
N GLU A 152 -21.67 -12.98 -2.30
CA GLU A 152 -22.49 -13.15 -3.50
C GLU A 152 -21.83 -14.04 -4.56
N PRO A 153 -22.64 -14.82 -5.31
CA PRO A 153 -22.16 -15.64 -6.43
C PRO A 153 -21.91 -14.78 -7.70
N VAL A 154 -21.19 -13.69 -7.55
CA VAL A 154 -20.93 -12.72 -8.63
C VAL A 154 -19.45 -12.37 -8.67
N GLY A 155 -18.86 -12.42 -9.88
CA GLY A 155 -17.47 -12.08 -10.10
C GLY A 155 -17.20 -10.59 -9.94
N ASN A 156 -16.27 -10.26 -9.04
CA ASN A 156 -15.77 -8.89 -8.86
C ASN A 156 -14.25 -8.88 -9.05
N MET A 157 -13.75 -8.02 -9.95
CA MET A 157 -12.30 -7.86 -10.15
C MET A 157 -11.81 -6.61 -9.44
N ILE A 158 -10.84 -6.80 -8.57
CA ILE A 158 -10.20 -5.74 -7.78
C ILE A 158 -8.75 -5.63 -8.20
N ILE A 159 -8.33 -4.42 -8.46
CA ILE A 159 -6.95 -4.06 -8.79
C ILE A 159 -6.46 -3.15 -7.67
N ASP A 160 -5.57 -3.67 -6.84
CA ASP A 160 -4.95 -2.93 -5.75
C ASP A 160 -3.53 -2.52 -6.13
N ILE A 161 -3.33 -1.24 -6.37
CA ILE A 161 -2.03 -0.68 -6.74
C ILE A 161 -1.42 -0.02 -5.50
N GLY A 162 -0.64 -0.80 -4.77
CA GLY A 162 0.03 -0.39 -3.55
C GLY A 162 1.32 0.40 -3.77
N GLY A 163 2.22 0.33 -2.78
CA GLY A 163 3.58 0.87 -2.89
C GLY A 163 4.51 -0.05 -3.68
N GLY A 164 4.63 -1.31 -3.27
CA GLY A 164 5.57 -2.28 -3.86
C GLY A 164 4.94 -3.25 -4.86
N THR A 165 3.64 -3.48 -4.79
CA THR A 165 2.95 -4.49 -5.61
C THR A 165 1.64 -3.97 -6.17
N THR A 166 1.26 -4.53 -7.34
CA THR A 166 -0.10 -4.45 -7.88
C THR A 166 -0.71 -5.84 -7.82
N GLY A 167 -1.76 -5.98 -7.01
CA GLY A 167 -2.60 -7.17 -6.93
C GLY A 167 -3.78 -7.08 -7.88
N ILE A 168 -4.07 -8.13 -8.63
CA ILE A 168 -5.19 -8.22 -9.55
C ILE A 168 -5.95 -9.50 -9.19
N THR A 169 -7.12 -9.36 -8.61
CA THR A 169 -7.82 -10.49 -7.98
C THR A 169 -9.27 -10.51 -8.40
N VAL A 170 -9.78 -11.70 -8.72
CA VAL A 170 -11.20 -11.96 -8.95
C VAL A 170 -11.76 -12.70 -7.74
N ILE A 171 -12.83 -12.15 -7.17
CA ILE A 171 -13.48 -12.65 -5.96
C ILE A 171 -14.92 -13.04 -6.29
N ALA A 172 -15.36 -14.19 -5.78
CA ALA A 172 -16.75 -14.63 -5.78
C ALA A 172 -16.97 -15.66 -4.65
N LEU A 173 -18.19 -15.74 -4.08
CA LEU A 173 -18.57 -16.74 -3.08
C LEU A 173 -17.58 -16.82 -1.89
N ALA A 174 -17.19 -15.68 -1.36
CA ALA A 174 -16.22 -15.53 -0.27
C ALA A 174 -14.82 -16.13 -0.56
N GLY A 175 -14.50 -16.37 -1.83
CA GLY A 175 -13.23 -16.98 -2.25
C GLY A 175 -12.50 -16.17 -3.31
N ILE A 176 -11.18 -16.32 -3.34
CA ILE A 176 -10.31 -15.81 -4.40
C ILE A 176 -10.31 -16.85 -5.53
N VAL A 177 -10.80 -16.48 -6.71
CA VAL A 177 -10.92 -17.36 -7.88
C VAL A 177 -9.73 -17.22 -8.82
N CYS A 178 -9.27 -15.99 -9.05
CA CYS A 178 -8.09 -15.68 -9.81
C CYS A 178 -7.27 -14.66 -9.03
N ASP A 179 -5.96 -14.85 -8.98
CA ASP A 179 -5.05 -13.97 -8.29
C ASP A 179 -3.74 -13.82 -9.06
N GLN A 180 -3.38 -12.60 -9.35
CA GLN A 180 -2.10 -12.25 -9.93
C GLN A 180 -1.49 -11.09 -9.16
N SER A 181 -0.20 -11.16 -8.88
CA SER A 181 0.55 -10.07 -8.27
C SER A 181 1.80 -9.78 -9.10
N ILE A 182 2.04 -8.50 -9.34
CA ILE A 182 3.25 -8.02 -10.01
C ILE A 182 3.96 -7.00 -9.13
N ARG A 183 5.29 -6.97 -9.20
CA ARG A 183 6.15 -6.03 -8.45
C ARG A 183 6.33 -4.73 -9.21
N ILE A 184 5.24 -4.14 -9.67
CA ILE A 184 5.18 -2.85 -10.36
C ILE A 184 4.06 -2.06 -9.71
N ALA A 185 4.40 -0.99 -9.02
CA ALA A 185 3.47 -0.17 -8.25
C ALA A 185 4.08 1.21 -7.95
N GLY A 186 3.68 1.85 -6.87
CA GLY A 186 4.11 3.21 -6.53
C GLY A 186 5.61 3.42 -6.44
N ASP A 187 6.38 2.44 -5.95
CA ASP A 187 7.83 2.53 -5.79
C ASP A 187 8.54 2.48 -7.16
N GLU A 188 8.04 1.64 -8.09
CA GLU A 188 8.55 1.59 -9.46
C GLU A 188 8.25 2.91 -10.19
N PHE A 189 7.04 3.49 -10.00
CA PHE A 189 6.73 4.81 -10.55
C PHE A 189 7.68 5.89 -10.02
N THR A 190 8.02 5.83 -8.74
CA THR A 190 9.01 6.75 -8.14
C THR A 190 10.39 6.57 -8.77
N ALA A 191 10.82 5.34 -9.00
CA ALA A 191 12.09 5.03 -9.66
C ALA A 191 12.11 5.47 -11.13
N ASP A 192 11.03 5.26 -11.88
CA ASP A 192 10.89 5.71 -13.28
C ASP A 192 11.03 7.23 -13.39
N ILE A 193 10.40 7.99 -12.48
CA ILE A 193 10.51 9.45 -12.44
C ILE A 193 11.95 9.88 -12.15
N MET A 194 12.62 9.26 -11.18
CA MET A 194 14.04 9.57 -10.87
C MET A 194 14.93 9.32 -12.10
N GLU A 195 14.73 8.21 -12.79
CA GLU A 195 15.52 7.87 -13.97
C GLU A 195 15.21 8.81 -15.14
N ALA A 196 13.95 9.20 -15.35
CA ALA A 196 13.56 10.16 -16.38
C ALA A 196 14.24 11.51 -16.17
N LEU A 197 14.19 12.07 -14.94
CA LEU A 197 14.84 13.35 -14.66
C LEU A 197 16.36 13.27 -14.75
N ARG A 198 16.93 12.13 -14.35
CA ARG A 198 18.36 11.87 -14.54
C ARG A 198 18.75 11.88 -16.02
N ARG A 199 17.94 11.19 -16.84
CA ARG A 199 18.23 10.96 -18.27
C ARG A 199 17.99 12.21 -19.12
N TYR A 200 16.85 12.89 -18.93
CA TYR A 200 16.43 13.99 -19.79
C TYR A 200 16.97 15.34 -19.32
N HIS A 201 17.13 15.54 -18.01
CA HIS A 201 17.57 16.83 -17.44
C HIS A 201 18.95 16.81 -16.79
N SER A 202 19.61 15.64 -16.77
CA SER A 202 20.85 15.43 -16.01
C SER A 202 20.70 15.87 -14.54
N LEU A 203 19.49 15.69 -13.98
CA LEU A 203 19.16 16.13 -12.63
C LEU A 203 19.06 14.92 -11.69
N LEU A 204 19.86 14.92 -10.63
CA LEU A 204 19.79 13.93 -9.57
C LEU A 204 18.88 14.43 -8.46
N ILE A 205 17.82 13.67 -8.18
CA ILE A 205 16.86 13.89 -7.08
C ILE A 205 16.83 12.67 -6.17
N GLY A 206 16.38 12.86 -4.92
CA GLY A 206 16.12 11.75 -4.00
C GLY A 206 14.71 11.16 -4.15
N GLU A 207 14.50 10.00 -3.53
CA GLU A 207 13.22 9.26 -3.55
C GLU A 207 12.05 10.13 -3.08
N ARG A 208 12.24 10.87 -1.99
CA ARG A 208 11.21 11.77 -1.45
C ARG A 208 10.76 12.84 -2.44
N THR A 209 11.71 13.44 -3.18
CA THR A 209 11.39 14.46 -4.18
C THR A 209 10.61 13.85 -5.34
N SER A 210 11.03 12.66 -5.78
CA SER A 210 10.36 11.91 -6.83
C SER A 210 8.92 11.53 -6.44
N GLU A 211 8.70 11.07 -5.21
CA GLU A 211 7.37 10.78 -4.67
C GLU A 211 6.48 12.03 -4.66
N GLN A 212 7.02 13.19 -4.30
CA GLN A 212 6.28 14.46 -4.36
C GLN A 212 5.92 14.84 -5.79
N ILE A 213 6.80 14.62 -6.76
CA ILE A 213 6.50 14.85 -8.20
C ILE A 213 5.35 13.94 -8.62
N LYS A 214 5.41 12.65 -8.29
CA LYS A 214 4.36 11.68 -8.58
C LYS A 214 2.99 12.13 -8.04
N ILE A 215 2.94 12.58 -6.80
CA ILE A 215 1.70 13.05 -6.15
C ILE A 215 1.17 14.34 -6.81
N ASN A 216 2.04 15.29 -7.10
CA ASN A 216 1.64 16.61 -7.58
C ASN A 216 1.32 16.67 -9.06
N VAL A 217 2.14 16.04 -9.91
CA VAL A 217 2.01 16.09 -11.38
C VAL A 217 1.99 14.72 -12.04
N GLY A 218 1.91 13.62 -11.27
CA GLY A 218 1.83 12.27 -11.81
C GLY A 218 0.56 12.08 -12.64
N ALA A 219 0.72 11.49 -13.82
CA ALA A 219 -0.36 11.18 -14.75
C ALA A 219 -0.07 9.88 -15.50
N ALA A 220 -1.13 9.17 -15.86
CA ALA A 220 -1.05 7.94 -16.66
C ALA A 220 -1.17 8.20 -18.17
N MET A 221 -1.57 9.39 -18.56
CA MET A 221 -1.77 9.77 -19.98
C MET A 221 -1.51 11.27 -20.16
N LYS A 222 -1.16 11.64 -21.41
CA LYS A 222 -0.83 13.03 -21.78
C LYS A 222 -2.06 13.89 -22.02
N ASP A 223 -3.21 13.28 -22.28
CA ASP A 223 -4.47 13.99 -22.54
C ASP A 223 -5.38 13.88 -21.30
N LEU A 224 -5.38 14.92 -20.49
CA LEU A 224 -6.18 15.04 -19.27
C LEU A 224 -7.20 16.17 -19.41
N ASP A 225 -8.42 15.97 -18.94
CA ASP A 225 -9.46 17.02 -18.91
C ASP A 225 -9.07 18.20 -18.01
N ASN A 226 -8.43 17.88 -16.87
CA ASN A 226 -7.98 18.85 -15.87
C ASN A 226 -6.50 18.61 -15.57
N PRO A 227 -5.58 19.09 -16.41
CA PRO A 227 -4.17 18.91 -16.22
C PRO A 227 -3.66 19.71 -15.00
N PRO A 228 -2.74 19.17 -14.23
CA PRO A 228 -2.05 19.92 -13.18
C PRO A 228 -1.07 20.92 -13.81
N GLU A 229 -0.77 21.99 -13.07
CA GLU A 229 0.29 22.95 -13.45
C GLU A 229 1.68 22.33 -13.29
N ASP A 230 2.63 22.80 -14.11
CA ASP A 230 4.04 22.42 -13.98
C ASP A 230 4.59 22.84 -12.63
N ILE A 231 5.47 22.03 -12.05
CA ILE A 231 6.07 22.30 -10.74
C ILE A 231 7.57 22.53 -10.81
N PRO A 232 8.12 23.46 -10.00
CA PRO A 232 9.56 23.60 -9.85
C PRO A 232 10.16 22.46 -9.02
N VAL A 233 11.18 21.82 -9.55
CA VAL A 233 11.90 20.72 -8.90
C VAL A 233 13.37 21.08 -8.73
N ASN A 234 13.88 20.90 -7.51
CA ASN A 234 15.27 21.14 -7.16
C ASN A 234 16.02 19.81 -7.06
N GLY A 235 17.21 19.77 -7.61
CA GLY A 235 18.11 18.63 -7.53
C GLY A 235 19.56 19.04 -7.72
N ARG A 236 20.45 18.07 -7.87
CA ARG A 236 21.86 18.28 -8.20
C ARG A 236 22.10 18.02 -9.69
N ASP A 237 22.63 19.00 -10.39
CA ASP A 237 23.04 18.84 -11.77
C ASP A 237 24.21 17.83 -11.85
N LEU A 238 24.07 16.81 -12.68
CA LEU A 238 25.07 15.74 -12.81
C LEU A 238 26.32 16.17 -13.59
N VAL A 239 26.22 17.24 -14.41
CA VAL A 239 27.34 17.73 -15.22
C VAL A 239 28.21 18.69 -14.40
N THR A 240 27.59 19.63 -13.70
CA THR A 240 28.29 20.68 -12.95
C THR A 240 28.48 20.38 -11.48
N GLY A 241 27.68 19.43 -10.93
CA GLY A 241 27.67 19.09 -9.52
C GLY A 241 26.94 20.08 -8.61
N ILE A 242 26.47 21.21 -9.13
CA ILE A 242 25.84 22.29 -8.35
C ILE A 242 24.30 22.09 -8.27
N PRO A 243 23.61 22.67 -7.26
CA PRO A 243 22.16 22.70 -7.21
C PRO A 243 21.55 23.37 -8.45
N LYS A 244 20.47 22.76 -8.97
CA LYS A 244 19.75 23.24 -10.16
C LYS A 244 18.24 23.09 -9.94
N GLN A 245 17.47 24.02 -10.49
CA GLN A 245 16.02 23.96 -10.55
C GLN A 245 15.53 23.79 -11.99
N ILE A 246 14.54 22.96 -12.20
CA ILE A 246 13.86 22.79 -13.49
C ILE A 246 12.34 22.85 -13.28
N MET A 247 11.58 23.13 -14.33
CA MET A 247 10.12 22.92 -14.37
C MET A 247 9.84 21.51 -14.89
N VAL A 248 8.91 20.81 -14.25
CA VAL A 248 8.52 19.45 -14.61
C VAL A 248 7.03 19.42 -14.89
N SER A 249 6.66 18.94 -16.08
CA SER A 249 5.29 18.83 -16.54
C SER A 249 4.70 17.43 -16.31
N TYR A 250 3.38 17.35 -16.23
CA TYR A 250 2.68 16.07 -16.13
C TYR A 250 2.84 15.20 -17.39
N GLN A 251 3.00 15.81 -18.57
CA GLN A 251 3.20 15.09 -19.83
C GLN A 251 4.52 14.32 -19.83
N GLU A 252 5.57 14.94 -19.29
CA GLU A 252 6.86 14.30 -19.11
C GLU A 252 6.78 13.12 -18.13
N ILE A 253 6.03 13.30 -17.04
CA ILE A 253 5.84 12.22 -16.07
C ILE A 253 4.96 11.09 -16.66
N ALA A 254 3.93 11.42 -17.43
CA ALA A 254 3.12 10.40 -18.13
C ALA A 254 3.98 9.56 -19.09
N GLU A 255 4.94 10.17 -19.78
CA GLU A 255 5.89 9.46 -20.64
C GLU A 255 6.85 8.58 -19.83
N ALA A 256 7.34 9.08 -18.71
CA ALA A 256 8.24 8.32 -17.82
C ALA A 256 7.56 7.05 -17.27
N LEU A 257 6.27 7.13 -16.92
CA LEU A 257 5.50 6.03 -16.33
C LEU A 257 4.91 5.05 -17.35
N ASP A 258 4.93 5.37 -18.64
CA ASP A 258 4.23 4.62 -19.69
C ASP A 258 4.56 3.13 -19.69
N LYS A 259 5.83 2.78 -19.57
CA LYS A 259 6.31 1.40 -19.59
C LYS A 259 5.81 0.59 -18.38
N SER A 260 5.81 1.18 -17.20
CA SER A 260 5.37 0.51 -15.97
C SER A 260 3.86 0.35 -15.95
N ILE A 261 3.10 1.35 -16.42
CA ILE A 261 1.65 1.26 -16.57
C ILE A 261 1.26 0.20 -17.62
N PHE A 262 1.99 0.14 -18.74
CA PHE A 262 1.76 -0.88 -19.77
C PHE A 262 1.87 -2.31 -19.22
N LYS A 263 2.83 -2.58 -18.32
CA LYS A 263 2.95 -3.90 -17.67
C LYS A 263 1.78 -4.20 -16.74
N ILE A 264 1.20 -3.18 -16.08
CA ILE A 264 -0.03 -3.34 -15.29
C ILE A 264 -1.19 -3.70 -16.24
N GLU A 265 -1.33 -3.02 -17.38
CA GLU A 265 -2.33 -3.34 -18.40
C GLU A 265 -2.24 -4.80 -18.87
N GLU A 266 -1.02 -5.27 -19.17
CA GLU A 266 -0.78 -6.67 -19.56
C GLU A 266 -1.17 -7.66 -18.46
N ALA A 267 -0.85 -7.35 -17.21
CA ALA A 267 -1.21 -8.21 -16.09
C ALA A 267 -2.72 -8.30 -15.88
N ILE A 268 -3.46 -7.19 -16.06
CA ILE A 268 -4.92 -7.18 -15.98
C ILE A 268 -5.53 -8.04 -17.10
N LEU A 269 -5.06 -7.88 -18.35
CA LEU A 269 -5.53 -8.68 -19.48
C LEU A 269 -5.29 -10.18 -19.23
N LYS A 270 -4.12 -10.54 -18.72
CA LYS A 270 -3.79 -11.92 -18.37
C LYS A 270 -4.69 -12.48 -17.26
N ALA A 271 -5.03 -11.66 -16.26
CA ALA A 271 -5.97 -12.08 -15.21
C ALA A 271 -7.38 -12.31 -15.77
N LEU A 272 -7.84 -11.45 -16.70
CA LEU A 272 -9.12 -11.63 -17.41
C LEU A 272 -9.14 -12.92 -18.24
N GLU A 273 -8.05 -13.23 -18.94
CA GLU A 273 -7.92 -14.48 -19.72
C GLU A 273 -8.03 -15.74 -18.85
N GLN A 274 -7.56 -15.65 -17.60
CA GLN A 274 -7.61 -16.77 -16.65
C GLN A 274 -8.93 -16.86 -15.87
N THR A 275 -9.75 -15.83 -15.98
CA THR A 275 -11.03 -15.75 -15.27
C THR A 275 -12.06 -16.68 -15.90
N PRO A 276 -12.79 -17.50 -15.11
CA PRO A 276 -13.88 -18.34 -15.62
C PRO A 276 -14.92 -17.51 -16.40
N PRO A 277 -15.48 -18.06 -17.52
CA PRO A 277 -16.35 -17.30 -18.41
C PRO A 277 -17.57 -16.65 -17.73
N GLU A 278 -18.19 -17.33 -16.75
CA GLU A 278 -19.35 -16.78 -16.03
C GLU A 278 -18.97 -15.55 -15.19
N LEU A 279 -17.81 -15.60 -14.51
CA LEU A 279 -17.32 -14.46 -13.75
C LEU A 279 -16.82 -13.34 -14.65
N ALA A 280 -16.26 -13.67 -15.82
CA ALA A 280 -15.88 -12.66 -16.82
C ALA A 280 -17.12 -11.92 -17.35
N ALA A 281 -18.26 -12.59 -17.50
CA ALA A 281 -19.54 -11.97 -17.86
C ALA A 281 -20.04 -11.01 -16.77
N ASP A 282 -19.82 -11.33 -15.51
CA ASP A 282 -20.13 -10.41 -14.39
C ASP A 282 -19.24 -9.18 -14.41
N ILE A 283 -17.93 -9.38 -14.58
CA ILE A 283 -16.94 -8.30 -14.67
C ILE A 283 -17.25 -7.39 -15.87
N TYR A 284 -17.69 -7.93 -16.98
CA TYR A 284 -18.12 -7.13 -18.13
C TYR A 284 -19.26 -6.15 -17.78
N ARG A 285 -20.20 -6.56 -16.94
CA ARG A 285 -21.34 -5.74 -16.52
C ARG A 285 -20.98 -4.75 -15.41
N ARG A 286 -20.18 -5.20 -14.44
CA ARG A 286 -19.85 -4.42 -13.22
C ARG A 286 -18.62 -3.54 -13.39
N GLY A 287 -17.72 -3.89 -14.31
CA GLY A 287 -16.41 -3.23 -14.46
C GLY A 287 -15.37 -3.74 -13.45
N LEU A 288 -14.30 -3.00 -13.35
CA LEU A 288 -13.12 -3.26 -12.52
C LEU A 288 -13.06 -2.22 -11.41
N TYR A 289 -12.60 -2.60 -10.23
CA TYR A 289 -12.44 -1.69 -9.09
C TYR A 289 -10.97 -1.43 -8.82
N LEU A 290 -10.56 -0.14 -8.85
CA LEU A 290 -9.21 0.30 -8.50
C LEU A 290 -9.15 0.73 -7.05
N THR A 291 -8.16 0.22 -6.32
CA THR A 291 -7.84 0.59 -4.95
C THR A 291 -6.32 0.75 -4.77
N GLY A 292 -5.89 1.12 -3.56
CA GLY A 292 -4.50 1.44 -3.29
C GLY A 292 -4.09 2.85 -3.73
N GLY A 293 -2.90 3.27 -3.32
CA GLY A 293 -2.40 4.63 -3.59
C GLY A 293 -2.17 4.92 -5.07
N GLY A 294 -1.81 3.91 -5.85
CA GLY A 294 -1.60 4.03 -7.30
C GLY A 294 -2.87 4.32 -8.08
N ALA A 295 -4.05 3.96 -7.54
CA ALA A 295 -5.34 4.30 -8.14
C ALA A 295 -5.60 5.82 -8.23
N LEU A 296 -4.86 6.63 -7.45
CA LEU A 296 -4.93 8.10 -7.47
C LEU A 296 -4.12 8.73 -8.60
N LEU A 297 -3.37 7.95 -9.39
CA LEU A 297 -2.63 8.47 -10.54
C LEU A 297 -3.61 9.01 -11.58
N ARG A 298 -3.47 10.29 -11.94
CA ARG A 298 -4.41 10.99 -12.83
C ARG A 298 -4.56 10.30 -14.16
N GLY A 299 -5.80 10.03 -14.54
CA GLY A 299 -6.15 9.42 -15.84
C GLY A 299 -5.85 7.92 -15.94
N LEU A 300 -5.43 7.26 -14.86
CA LEU A 300 -5.18 5.81 -14.87
C LEU A 300 -6.46 5.01 -15.15
N ASP A 301 -7.56 5.39 -14.53
CA ASP A 301 -8.90 4.82 -14.76
C ASP A 301 -9.32 4.90 -16.23
N LYS A 302 -9.16 6.07 -16.83
CA LYS A 302 -9.46 6.31 -18.25
C LYS A 302 -8.55 5.49 -19.16
N ARG A 303 -7.25 5.49 -18.91
CA ARG A 303 -6.28 4.72 -19.68
C ARG A 303 -6.57 3.22 -19.63
N LEU A 304 -6.82 2.68 -18.45
CA LEU A 304 -7.19 1.27 -18.29
C LEU A 304 -8.52 0.96 -18.98
N SER A 305 -9.55 1.80 -18.80
CA SER A 305 -10.84 1.62 -19.47
C SER A 305 -10.73 1.66 -21.00
N GLN A 306 -9.92 2.54 -21.54
CA GLN A 306 -9.65 2.60 -22.99
C GLN A 306 -8.94 1.35 -23.53
N LYS A 307 -8.01 0.81 -22.75
CA LYS A 307 -7.20 -0.36 -23.12
C LYS A 307 -8.01 -1.65 -23.03
N ILE A 308 -8.73 -1.83 -21.92
CA ILE A 308 -9.40 -3.09 -21.57
C ILE A 308 -10.84 -3.14 -22.17
N LYS A 309 -11.41 -1.96 -22.53
CA LYS A 309 -12.79 -1.80 -23.02
C LYS A 309 -13.85 -2.22 -21.99
N LEU A 310 -13.55 -2.05 -20.72
CA LEU A 310 -14.46 -2.28 -19.60
C LEU A 310 -14.54 -1.02 -18.73
N PRO A 311 -15.66 -0.80 -18.00
CA PRO A 311 -15.73 0.26 -17.00
C PRO A 311 -14.67 0.06 -15.93
N VAL A 312 -14.06 1.16 -15.46
CA VAL A 312 -13.07 1.15 -14.38
C VAL A 312 -13.53 2.15 -13.33
N HIS A 313 -13.70 1.68 -12.11
CA HIS A 313 -14.20 2.44 -10.97
C HIS A 313 -13.09 2.64 -9.95
N VAL A 314 -12.75 3.89 -9.65
CA VAL A 314 -11.83 4.20 -8.56
C VAL A 314 -12.62 4.21 -7.26
N ALA A 315 -12.12 3.54 -6.21
CA ALA A 315 -12.75 3.57 -4.89
C ALA A 315 -12.78 5.01 -4.34
N ASP A 316 -13.78 5.35 -3.54
CA ASP A 316 -13.95 6.70 -2.97
C ASP A 316 -12.73 7.17 -2.16
N ASP A 317 -12.12 6.28 -1.40
CA ASP A 317 -10.89 6.54 -0.64
C ASP A 317 -9.96 5.32 -0.80
N PRO A 318 -9.27 5.21 -1.96
CA PRO A 318 -8.55 4.01 -2.34
C PRO A 318 -7.37 3.70 -1.39
N LEU A 319 -6.79 4.73 -0.76
CA LEU A 319 -5.73 4.55 0.24
C LEU A 319 -6.19 3.85 1.53
N LYS A 320 -7.49 3.90 1.84
CA LYS A 320 -8.03 3.34 3.06
C LYS A 320 -8.93 2.13 2.84
N SER A 321 -9.12 1.69 1.61
CA SER A 321 -10.00 0.57 1.27
C SER A 321 -9.61 -0.69 2.04
N VAL A 322 -8.34 -1.08 1.99
CA VAL A 322 -7.81 -2.27 2.68
C VAL A 322 -8.01 -2.17 4.19
N VAL A 323 -7.56 -1.09 4.83
CA VAL A 323 -7.66 -0.97 6.29
C VAL A 323 -9.11 -0.86 6.78
N ARG A 324 -10.02 -0.23 6.00
CA ARG A 324 -11.46 -0.21 6.32
C ARG A 324 -12.07 -1.60 6.28
N GLY A 325 -11.78 -2.37 5.22
CA GLY A 325 -12.25 -3.73 5.12
C GLY A 325 -11.68 -4.64 6.20
N THR A 326 -10.41 -4.42 6.59
CA THR A 326 -9.81 -5.09 7.74
C THR A 326 -10.58 -4.79 9.03
N GLY A 327 -10.98 -3.55 9.24
CA GLY A 327 -11.82 -3.15 10.38
C GLY A 327 -13.20 -3.81 10.37
N ILE A 328 -13.84 -3.90 9.19
CA ILE A 328 -15.11 -4.61 9.02
C ILE A 328 -14.96 -6.10 9.34
N ALA A 329 -13.91 -6.73 8.82
CA ALA A 329 -13.62 -8.13 9.06
C ALA A 329 -13.29 -8.43 10.53
N LEU A 330 -12.55 -7.54 11.20
CA LEU A 330 -12.20 -7.68 12.62
C LEU A 330 -13.45 -7.72 13.51
N LYS A 331 -14.44 -6.89 13.24
CA LYS A 331 -15.72 -6.90 13.97
C LYS A 331 -16.55 -8.15 13.73
N ASN A 332 -16.29 -8.85 12.63
CA ASN A 332 -17.05 -10.01 12.17
C ASN A 332 -16.11 -11.21 11.93
N TYR A 333 -15.03 -11.33 12.69
CA TYR A 333 -13.98 -12.35 12.44
C TYR A 333 -14.49 -13.80 12.52
N ASP A 334 -15.56 -14.03 13.28
CA ASP A 334 -16.19 -15.37 13.37
C ASP A 334 -17.18 -15.62 12.21
N LYS A 335 -17.64 -14.59 11.50
CA LYS A 335 -18.58 -14.69 10.38
C LYS A 335 -17.88 -15.05 9.08
N TYR A 336 -16.70 -14.52 8.84
CA TYR A 336 -16.01 -14.64 7.56
C TYR A 336 -15.07 -15.86 7.54
N PRO A 337 -15.33 -16.86 6.65
CA PRO A 337 -14.54 -18.10 6.59
C PRO A 337 -13.11 -17.90 6.08
N PHE A 338 -12.83 -16.77 5.44
CA PHE A 338 -11.53 -16.42 4.89
C PHE A 338 -10.61 -15.70 5.87
N VAL A 339 -11.07 -15.46 7.10
CA VAL A 339 -10.22 -14.93 8.19
C VAL A 339 -9.40 -16.06 8.78
N MET A 340 -8.07 -15.89 8.78
CA MET A 340 -7.11 -16.90 9.24
C MET A 340 -6.68 -16.62 10.68
N ARG A 341 -6.74 -17.64 11.52
CA ARG A 341 -6.19 -17.62 12.90
C ARG A 341 -4.75 -18.08 12.95
#